data_dfc7fd97387bc3d3254fb4cf17b7b710
#
_entry.id   dfc7fd97387bc3d3254fb4cf17b7b710
#
_cell.length_a   1.000
_cell.length_b   1.000
_cell.length_c   1.000
_cell.angle_alpha   90.00
_cell.angle_beta   90.00
_cell.angle_gamma   90.00
#
_symmetry.space_group_name_H-M   'P 1'
#
loop_
_entity.id
_entity.type
_entity.pdbx_description
1 polymer ?
#
loop_
_entity_poly.entity_id
_entity_poly.type
_entity_poly.pdbx_seq_one_letter_code
_entity_poly.pdbx_strand_id
1 'polypeptide(L)'
;RYMMSKWYGDDVLSDMTARGFVVDHMNNNHLDCRISNLEFLKHNRNVAKGQYFDKESALLQPKLAVSMHKDFKTKCYQITIGCNATLCAEDGRYVNAIFLLYNCPYSQVILDAEKLLTMYDEEQKISLDHLSFCDKRISFAPNLNLSDEEKKQPFIIRNGIPYLILGNGKAPLKSVHYIENWEPPYEDK
;
A
#
# COMPACT_ATOMS: atom_id res chain seq x y z
N ARG A 1 -10.67 19.33 -4.39
CA ARG A 1 -11.09 20.46 -3.52
C ARG A 1 -12.61 20.50 -3.28
N TYR A 2 -13.44 20.42 -4.31
CA TYR A 2 -14.91 20.47 -4.17
C TYR A 2 -15.44 19.42 -3.16
N MET A 3 -15.00 18.17 -3.23
CA MET A 3 -15.41 17.12 -2.29
C MET A 3 -14.99 17.42 -0.85
N MET A 4 -13.79 17.97 -0.66
CA MET A 4 -13.29 18.38 0.66
C MET A 4 -14.10 19.53 1.24
N SER A 5 -14.43 20.54 0.42
CA SER A 5 -15.29 21.65 0.82
C SER A 5 -16.70 21.17 1.24
N LYS A 6 -17.30 20.27 0.45
CA LYS A 6 -18.62 19.69 0.76
C LYS A 6 -18.62 18.85 2.05
N TRP A 7 -17.51 18.24 2.37
CA TRP A 7 -17.40 17.34 3.53
C TRP A 7 -16.96 18.04 4.82
N TYR A 8 -15.91 18.86 4.73
CA TYR A 8 -15.32 19.54 5.89
C TYR A 8 -15.79 21.01 6.06
N GLY A 9 -16.40 21.59 5.02
CA GLY A 9 -16.76 23.00 4.96
C GLY A 9 -15.69 23.86 4.28
N ASP A 10 -16.13 24.99 3.75
CA ASP A 10 -15.25 25.96 3.05
C ASP A 10 -14.26 26.62 4.00
N ASP A 11 -14.67 26.87 5.23
CA ASP A 11 -13.81 27.49 6.26
C ASP A 11 -12.62 26.60 6.59
N VAL A 12 -12.84 25.29 6.78
CA VAL A 12 -11.77 24.31 7.03
C VAL A 12 -10.82 24.21 5.84
N LEU A 13 -11.37 24.15 4.63
CA LEU A 13 -10.55 24.09 3.42
C LEU A 13 -9.69 25.34 3.26
N SER A 14 -10.25 26.52 3.55
CA SER A 14 -9.55 27.81 3.50
C SER A 14 -8.43 27.87 4.54
N ASP A 15 -8.71 27.52 5.80
CA ASP A 15 -7.71 27.49 6.87
C ASP A 15 -6.56 26.54 6.54
N MET A 16 -6.86 25.30 6.11
CA MET A 16 -5.84 24.31 5.76
C MET A 16 -4.98 24.79 4.58
N THR A 17 -5.60 25.44 3.57
CA THR A 17 -4.86 26.02 2.44
C THR A 17 -3.94 27.16 2.90
N ALA A 18 -4.44 28.07 3.76
CA ALA A 18 -3.64 29.17 4.30
C ALA A 18 -2.44 28.67 5.14
N ARG A 19 -2.58 27.51 5.79
CA ARG A 19 -1.52 26.84 6.54
C ARG A 19 -0.56 26.01 5.68
N GLY A 20 -0.68 26.07 4.35
CA GLY A 20 0.20 25.40 3.39
C GLY A 20 -0.09 23.91 3.21
N PHE A 21 -1.33 23.49 3.45
CA PHE A 21 -1.78 22.14 3.09
C PHE A 21 -2.36 22.12 1.67
N VAL A 22 -2.23 20.99 1.02
CA VAL A 22 -2.86 20.67 -0.26
C VAL A 22 -3.77 19.48 -0.09
N VAL A 23 -4.75 19.33 -0.97
CA VAL A 23 -5.56 18.11 -1.05
C VAL A 23 -4.80 17.08 -1.88
N ASP A 24 -4.51 15.95 -1.27
CA ASP A 24 -3.80 14.82 -1.87
C ASP A 24 -4.76 13.65 -2.16
N HIS A 25 -4.47 12.90 -3.22
CA HIS A 25 -5.11 11.62 -3.54
C HIS A 25 -4.23 10.49 -3.00
N MET A 26 -4.67 9.81 -1.93
CA MET A 26 -3.86 8.84 -1.22
C MET A 26 -3.39 7.67 -2.10
N ASN A 27 -4.22 7.24 -3.05
CA ASN A 27 -3.92 6.16 -4.00
C ASN A 27 -3.27 6.65 -5.32
N ASN A 28 -2.90 7.92 -5.43
CA ASN A 28 -2.33 8.58 -6.61
C ASN A 28 -3.24 8.58 -7.86
N ASN A 29 -4.48 8.14 -7.76
CA ASN A 29 -5.46 8.23 -8.84
C ASN A 29 -6.23 9.56 -8.73
N HIS A 30 -5.83 10.56 -9.51
CA HIS A 30 -6.43 11.89 -9.52
C HIS A 30 -7.91 11.90 -9.97
N LEU A 31 -8.40 10.83 -10.56
CA LEU A 31 -9.80 10.68 -10.93
C LEU A 31 -10.66 10.10 -9.79
N ASP A 32 -10.03 9.50 -8.78
CA ASP A 32 -10.73 8.96 -7.61
C ASP A 32 -10.91 10.03 -6.54
N CYS A 33 -11.94 10.85 -6.72
CA CYS A 33 -12.28 11.95 -5.81
C CYS A 33 -13.18 11.51 -4.63
N ARG A 34 -13.27 10.23 -4.31
CA ARG A 34 -13.98 9.78 -3.10
C ARG A 34 -13.32 10.39 -1.87
N ILE A 35 -14.13 10.81 -0.91
CA ILE A 35 -13.61 11.47 0.31
C ILE A 35 -12.68 10.54 1.11
N SER A 36 -12.90 9.23 1.06
CA SER A 36 -12.02 8.22 1.67
C SER A 36 -10.62 8.13 1.05
N ASN A 37 -10.44 8.71 -0.15
CA ASN A 37 -9.17 8.77 -0.87
C ASN A 37 -8.52 10.16 -0.82
N LEU A 38 -9.18 11.16 -0.22
CA LEU A 38 -8.69 12.53 -0.17
C LEU A 38 -8.21 12.88 1.23
N GLU A 39 -7.05 13.53 1.34
CA GLU A 39 -6.49 13.97 2.62
C GLU A 39 -5.77 15.32 2.50
N PHE A 40 -5.69 16.04 3.62
CA PHE A 40 -4.86 17.24 3.71
C PHE A 40 -3.41 16.88 4.01
N LEU A 41 -2.51 17.22 3.11
CA LEU A 41 -1.09 16.96 3.25
C LEU A 41 -0.28 18.26 3.11
N LYS A 42 0.76 18.44 3.92
CA LYS A 42 1.68 19.58 3.74
C LYS A 42 2.31 19.51 2.35
N HIS A 43 2.42 20.67 1.69
CA HIS A 43 2.91 20.76 0.32
C HIS A 43 4.28 20.07 0.13
N ASN A 44 5.22 20.28 1.05
CA ASN A 44 6.53 19.63 1.00
C ASN A 44 6.46 18.09 1.10
N ARG A 45 5.51 17.57 1.88
CA ARG A 45 5.28 16.12 1.98
C ARG A 45 4.61 15.56 0.73
N ASN A 46 3.72 16.33 0.12
CA ASN A 46 3.11 15.95 -1.16
C ASN A 46 4.17 15.87 -2.28
N VAL A 47 5.14 16.79 -2.29
CA VAL A 47 6.26 16.74 -3.23
C VAL A 47 7.13 15.52 -2.99
N ALA A 48 7.46 15.21 -1.73
CA ALA A 48 8.21 14.00 -1.38
C ALA A 48 7.47 12.73 -1.80
N LYS A 49 6.16 12.64 -1.52
CA LYS A 49 5.31 11.55 -1.98
C LYS A 49 5.42 11.36 -3.51
N GLY A 50 5.26 12.42 -4.31
CA GLY A 50 5.37 12.37 -5.76
C GLY A 50 6.75 11.90 -6.26
N GLN A 51 7.83 12.19 -5.52
CA GLN A 51 9.17 11.72 -5.89
C GLN A 51 9.36 10.21 -5.68
N TYR A 52 8.76 9.65 -4.61
CA TYR A 52 8.96 8.24 -4.24
C TYR A 52 7.88 7.31 -4.78
N PHE A 53 6.63 7.78 -4.91
CA PHE A 53 5.48 6.93 -5.20
C PHE A 53 4.96 7.06 -6.64
N ASP A 54 5.15 8.21 -7.28
CA ASP A 54 4.51 8.51 -8.57
C ASP A 54 5.43 8.28 -9.78
N LYS A 55 6.70 7.89 -9.57
CA LYS A 55 7.62 7.65 -10.67
C LYS A 55 7.38 6.30 -11.34
N GLU A 56 7.17 6.31 -12.64
CA GLU A 56 7.28 5.12 -13.48
C GLU A 56 8.67 4.54 -13.35
N SER A 57 8.79 3.29 -12.93
CA SER A 57 10.06 2.61 -12.78
C SER A 57 10.16 1.40 -13.68
N ALA A 58 11.36 1.11 -14.16
CA ALA A 58 11.63 -0.02 -15.05
C ALA A 58 11.12 -1.34 -14.49
N LEU A 59 10.37 -2.07 -15.31
CA LEU A 59 9.55 -3.25 -14.98
C LEU A 59 10.32 -4.48 -14.45
N LEU A 60 11.65 -4.46 -14.41
CA LEU A 60 12.46 -5.66 -14.18
C LEU A 60 13.23 -5.69 -12.85
N GLN A 61 13.16 -4.63 -12.05
CA GLN A 61 13.84 -4.62 -10.74
C GLN A 61 12.87 -5.02 -9.62
N PRO A 62 13.34 -5.67 -8.56
CA PRO A 62 12.55 -5.85 -7.35
C PRO A 62 12.04 -4.52 -6.83
N LYS A 63 10.73 -4.38 -6.72
CA LYS A 63 10.07 -3.16 -6.30
C LYS A 63 9.12 -3.43 -5.16
N LEU A 64 9.16 -2.55 -4.19
CA LEU A 64 8.18 -2.49 -3.14
C LEU A 64 7.02 -1.61 -3.59
N ALA A 65 5.81 -2.13 -3.51
CA ALA A 65 4.59 -1.36 -3.71
C ALA A 65 4.01 -1.02 -2.34
N VAL A 66 3.82 0.26 -2.09
CA VAL A 66 3.18 0.78 -0.89
C VAL A 66 1.92 1.51 -1.31
N SER A 67 0.76 1.02 -0.87
CA SER A 67 -0.51 1.71 -1.06
C SER A 67 -1.11 2.13 0.27
N MET A 68 -1.74 3.29 0.27
CA MET A 68 -2.31 3.89 1.48
C MET A 68 -3.82 4.01 1.33
N HIS A 69 -4.52 3.70 2.40
CA HIS A 69 -5.97 3.79 2.50
C HIS A 69 -6.38 4.50 3.78
N LYS A 70 -7.50 5.18 3.73
CA LYS A 70 -8.15 5.77 4.90
C LYS A 70 -9.46 5.02 5.15
N ASP A 71 -9.60 4.46 6.34
CA ASP A 71 -10.90 4.02 6.81
C ASP A 71 -11.66 5.23 7.35
N PHE A 72 -12.75 5.53 6.69
CA PHE A 72 -13.52 6.72 6.99
C PHE A 72 -14.35 6.60 8.27
N LYS A 73 -14.75 5.40 8.63
CA LYS A 73 -15.54 5.14 9.84
C LYS A 73 -14.68 5.27 11.09
N THR A 74 -13.53 4.62 11.09
CA THR A 74 -12.62 4.60 12.23
C THR A 74 -11.65 5.78 12.23
N LYS A 75 -11.55 6.54 11.10
CA LYS A 75 -10.56 7.59 10.86
C LYS A 75 -9.11 7.12 10.95
N CYS A 76 -8.89 5.84 10.85
CA CYS A 76 -7.56 5.22 10.80
C CYS A 76 -7.03 5.20 9.38
N TYR A 77 -5.72 5.09 9.24
CA TYR A 77 -5.05 4.88 7.96
C TYR A 77 -4.48 3.46 7.91
N GLN A 78 -4.34 2.94 6.72
CA GLN A 78 -3.67 1.67 6.48
C GLN A 78 -2.60 1.83 5.41
N ILE A 79 -1.43 1.26 5.66
CA ILE A 79 -0.43 0.97 4.63
C ILE A 79 -0.59 -0.50 4.24
N THR A 80 -0.69 -0.76 2.94
CA THR A 80 -0.57 -2.10 2.37
C THR A 80 0.73 -2.20 1.61
N ILE A 81 1.56 -3.16 1.98
CA ILE A 81 2.86 -3.42 1.39
C ILE A 81 2.78 -4.68 0.55
N GLY A 82 3.12 -4.57 -0.73
CA GLY A 82 3.32 -5.68 -1.64
C GLY A 82 4.70 -5.59 -2.29
N CYS A 83 5.21 -6.69 -2.83
CA CYS A 83 6.46 -6.70 -3.56
C CYS A 83 6.33 -7.56 -4.81
N ASN A 84 6.97 -7.15 -5.90
CA ASN A 84 7.05 -7.96 -7.12
C ASN A 84 8.16 -9.02 -7.06
N ALA A 85 8.91 -9.08 -5.96
CA ALA A 85 9.86 -10.13 -5.63
C ALA A 85 9.35 -10.99 -4.47
N THR A 86 10.00 -12.12 -4.25
CA THR A 86 9.67 -13.03 -3.17
C THR A 86 10.11 -12.44 -1.83
N LEU A 87 9.17 -12.24 -0.92
CA LEU A 87 9.43 -11.91 0.47
C LEU A 87 9.20 -13.16 1.33
N CYS A 88 10.18 -13.47 2.19
CA CYS A 88 10.07 -14.56 3.15
C CYS A 88 9.97 -13.98 4.56
N ALA A 89 9.07 -14.53 5.37
CA ALA A 89 9.08 -14.31 6.81
C ALA A 89 10.18 -15.14 7.48
N GLU A 90 10.51 -14.84 8.72
CA GLU A 90 11.52 -15.57 9.49
C GLU A 90 11.24 -17.07 9.64
N ASP A 91 9.95 -17.46 9.64
CA ASP A 91 9.51 -18.85 9.69
C ASP A 91 9.55 -19.55 8.33
N GLY A 92 10.08 -18.90 7.28
CA GLY A 92 10.24 -19.43 5.93
C GLY A 92 8.97 -19.37 5.07
N ARG A 93 7.85 -18.85 5.57
CA ARG A 93 6.65 -18.66 4.76
C ARG A 93 6.80 -17.46 3.83
N TYR A 94 6.21 -17.57 2.66
CA TYR A 94 6.21 -16.48 1.70
C TYR A 94 5.11 -15.46 1.99
N VAL A 95 5.51 -14.20 2.06
CA VAL A 95 4.60 -13.09 2.33
C VAL A 95 3.96 -12.60 1.04
N ASN A 96 2.64 -12.54 1.03
CA ASN A 96 1.86 -11.99 -0.08
C ASN A 96 1.66 -10.47 0.09
N ALA A 97 1.24 -10.04 1.25
CA ALA A 97 1.08 -8.64 1.60
C ALA A 97 1.23 -8.42 3.10
N ILE A 98 1.63 -7.22 3.48
CA ILE A 98 1.66 -6.76 4.86
C ILE A 98 0.72 -5.56 4.97
N PHE A 99 -0.13 -5.58 5.98
CA PHE A 99 -1.07 -4.50 6.30
C PHE A 99 -0.67 -3.90 7.63
N LEU A 100 -0.47 -2.59 7.67
CA LEU A 100 -0.11 -1.83 8.87
C LEU A 100 -1.21 -0.81 9.14
N LEU A 101 -1.78 -0.82 10.34
CA LEU A 101 -2.80 0.13 10.75
C LEU A 101 -2.19 1.29 11.53
N TYR A 102 -2.70 2.48 11.26
CA TYR A 102 -2.26 3.72 11.89
C TYR A 102 -3.44 4.50 12.45
N ASN A 103 -3.32 4.93 13.69
CA ASN A 103 -4.22 5.87 14.34
C ASN A 103 -3.57 7.24 14.58
N CYS A 104 -2.47 7.51 13.89
CA CYS A 104 -1.69 8.74 13.96
C CYS A 104 -2.00 9.68 12.78
N PRO A 105 -1.50 10.93 12.77
CA PRO A 105 -1.69 11.86 11.67
C PRO A 105 -1.15 11.31 10.34
N TYR A 106 -1.82 11.62 9.23
CA TYR A 106 -1.44 11.16 7.89
C TYR A 106 0.02 11.50 7.51
N SER A 107 0.54 12.63 7.98
CA SER A 107 1.95 12.98 7.78
C SER A 107 2.92 11.93 8.35
N GLN A 108 2.56 11.27 9.45
CA GLN A 108 3.36 10.19 10.02
C GLN A 108 3.28 8.92 9.17
N VAL A 109 2.11 8.64 8.62
CA VAL A 109 1.92 7.51 7.67
C VAL A 109 2.83 7.66 6.46
N ILE A 110 2.93 8.88 5.90
CA ILE A 110 3.83 9.19 4.79
C ILE A 110 5.30 8.97 5.18
N LEU A 111 5.71 9.43 6.36
CA LEU A 111 7.08 9.23 6.84
C LEU A 111 7.45 7.76 6.95
N ASP A 112 6.54 6.95 7.46
CA ASP A 112 6.77 5.52 7.59
C ASP A 112 6.79 4.80 6.23
N ALA A 113 5.96 5.24 5.28
CA ALA A 113 6.00 4.73 3.92
C ALA A 113 7.32 5.10 3.20
N GLU A 114 7.83 6.33 3.38
CA GLU A 114 9.14 6.75 2.87
C GLU A 114 10.26 5.88 3.46
N LYS A 115 10.24 5.62 4.77
CA LYS A 115 11.23 4.75 5.43
C LYS A 115 11.22 3.33 4.84
N LEU A 116 10.03 2.75 4.65
CA LEU A 116 9.90 1.41 4.07
C LEU A 116 10.50 1.33 2.67
N LEU A 117 10.23 2.32 1.82
CA LEU A 117 10.77 2.35 0.46
C LEU A 117 12.28 2.54 0.47
N THR A 118 12.80 3.49 1.23
CA THR A 118 14.25 3.75 1.34
C THR A 118 14.98 2.52 1.84
N MET A 119 14.50 1.91 2.91
CA MET A 119 15.09 0.69 3.47
C MET A 119 15.11 -0.46 2.47
N TYR A 120 14.02 -0.64 1.71
CA TYR A 120 13.97 -1.69 0.70
C TYR A 120 14.90 -1.41 -0.48
N ASP A 121 15.01 -0.16 -0.92
CA ASP A 121 15.93 0.22 -2.00
C ASP A 121 17.39 0.03 -1.60
N GLU A 122 17.75 0.30 -0.35
CA GLU A 122 19.13 0.18 0.14
C GLU A 122 19.51 -1.25 0.53
N GLU A 123 18.64 -1.96 1.24
CA GLU A 123 18.96 -3.24 1.87
C GLU A 123 18.25 -4.44 1.24
N GLN A 124 17.27 -4.24 0.38
CA GLN A 124 16.37 -5.26 -0.18
C GLN A 124 15.66 -6.07 0.92
N LYS A 125 15.44 -5.44 2.07
CA LYS A 125 14.79 -6.00 3.25
C LYS A 125 13.68 -5.08 3.72
N ILE A 126 12.76 -5.62 4.49
CA ILE A 126 11.69 -4.86 5.16
C ILE A 126 11.85 -5.13 6.66
N SER A 127 12.13 -4.06 7.43
CA SER A 127 11.96 -4.06 8.87
C SER A 127 10.75 -3.21 9.23
N LEU A 128 9.97 -3.69 10.18
CA LEU A 128 8.83 -2.95 10.72
C LEU A 128 9.19 -2.21 12.00
N ASP A 129 10.45 -2.32 12.43
CA ASP A 129 10.94 -1.61 13.61
C ASP A 129 10.94 -0.11 13.36
N HIS A 130 10.66 0.64 14.40
CA HIS A 130 10.62 2.10 14.37
C HIS A 130 9.55 2.72 13.44
N LEU A 131 8.54 1.95 13.05
CA LEU A 131 7.33 2.45 12.40
C LEU A 131 6.24 2.73 13.44
N SER A 132 5.36 3.67 13.12
CA SER A 132 4.36 4.18 14.08
C SER A 132 2.99 3.49 13.97
N PHE A 133 2.93 2.31 13.37
CA PHE A 133 1.68 1.55 13.29
C PHE A 133 1.21 1.06 14.66
N CYS A 134 -0.10 0.94 14.85
CA CYS A 134 -0.69 0.43 16.08
C CYS A 134 -1.04 -1.05 16.01
N ASP A 135 -1.22 -1.61 14.80
CA ASP A 135 -1.48 -3.03 14.59
C ASP A 135 -0.99 -3.48 13.22
N LYS A 136 -0.76 -4.78 13.05
CA LYS A 136 -0.29 -5.37 11.78
C LYS A 136 -0.97 -6.69 11.47
N ARG A 137 -1.16 -6.95 10.17
CA ARG A 137 -1.59 -8.24 9.66
C ARG A 137 -0.68 -8.64 8.50
N ILE A 138 -0.29 -9.91 8.44
CA ILE A 138 0.50 -10.47 7.35
C ILE A 138 -0.35 -11.49 6.61
N SER A 139 -0.51 -11.30 5.31
CA SER A 139 -1.09 -12.28 4.40
C SER A 139 0.01 -13.12 3.80
N PHE A 140 -0.09 -14.44 3.93
CA PHE A 140 0.87 -15.36 3.36
C PHE A 140 0.38 -15.87 2.00
N ALA A 141 1.33 -16.10 1.09
CA ALA A 141 1.02 -16.67 -0.20
C ALA A 141 0.53 -18.12 -0.04
N PRO A 142 -0.52 -18.52 -0.76
CA PRO A 142 -0.98 -19.92 -0.71
C PRO A 142 0.09 -20.84 -1.29
N ASN A 143 0.26 -21.99 -0.67
CA ASN A 143 1.11 -23.04 -1.22
C ASN A 143 0.28 -23.87 -2.21
N LEU A 144 0.42 -23.59 -3.49
CA LEU A 144 -0.28 -24.34 -4.54
C LEU A 144 0.69 -25.33 -5.20
N ASN A 145 0.22 -26.56 -5.41
CA ASN A 145 0.94 -27.52 -6.23
C ASN A 145 0.80 -27.10 -7.69
N LEU A 146 1.94 -26.77 -8.30
CA LEU A 146 2.02 -26.36 -9.71
C LEU A 146 2.54 -27.53 -10.55
N SER A 147 1.94 -27.75 -11.72
CA SER A 147 2.49 -28.62 -12.75
C SER A 147 3.77 -28.00 -13.35
N ASP A 148 4.59 -28.80 -14.02
CA ASP A 148 5.81 -28.30 -14.66
C ASP A 148 5.51 -27.32 -15.81
N GLU A 149 4.32 -27.41 -16.41
CA GLU A 149 3.85 -26.47 -17.42
C GLU A 149 3.44 -25.15 -16.80
N GLU A 150 2.72 -25.18 -15.67
CA GLU A 150 2.30 -23.99 -14.95
C GLU A 150 3.49 -23.20 -14.38
N LYS A 151 4.55 -23.88 -13.95
CA LYS A 151 5.78 -23.24 -13.46
C LYS A 151 6.49 -22.38 -14.51
N LYS A 152 6.25 -22.66 -15.80
CA LYS A 152 6.83 -21.91 -16.93
C LYS A 152 6.02 -20.67 -17.30
N GLN A 153 4.81 -20.53 -16.75
CA GLN A 153 3.93 -19.40 -17.04
C GLN A 153 4.19 -18.26 -16.05
N PRO A 154 4.13 -17.00 -16.49
CA PRO A 154 4.31 -15.87 -15.58
C PRO A 154 3.15 -15.70 -14.58
N PHE A 155 1.97 -16.19 -14.94
CA PHE A 155 0.79 -16.18 -14.07
C PHE A 155 -0.12 -17.38 -14.37
N ILE A 156 -0.94 -17.75 -13.41
CA ILE A 156 -1.99 -18.76 -13.56
C ILE A 156 -3.31 -18.22 -13.02
N ILE A 157 -4.42 -18.82 -13.45
CA ILE A 157 -5.76 -18.51 -12.92
C ILE A 157 -6.28 -19.75 -12.18
N ARG A 158 -6.64 -19.57 -10.90
CA ARG A 158 -7.28 -20.61 -10.08
C ARG A 158 -8.55 -20.03 -9.47
N ASN A 159 -9.67 -20.69 -9.70
CA ASN A 159 -10.99 -20.24 -9.22
C ASN A 159 -11.33 -18.80 -9.61
N GLY A 160 -10.96 -18.37 -10.82
CA GLY A 160 -11.18 -17.01 -11.30
C GLY A 160 -10.21 -15.95 -10.76
N ILE A 161 -9.30 -16.32 -9.88
CA ILE A 161 -8.30 -15.41 -9.30
C ILE A 161 -6.97 -15.59 -10.04
N PRO A 162 -6.39 -14.53 -10.59
CA PRO A 162 -5.05 -14.57 -11.18
C PRO A 162 -3.98 -14.56 -10.09
N TYR A 163 -2.96 -15.39 -10.28
CA TYR A 163 -1.80 -15.48 -9.41
C TYR A 163 -0.53 -15.29 -10.20
N LEU A 164 0.34 -14.42 -9.73
CA LEU A 164 1.67 -14.22 -10.27
C LEU A 164 2.62 -15.29 -9.71
N ILE A 165 3.33 -15.99 -10.58
CA ILE A 165 4.33 -16.98 -10.18
C ILE A 165 5.66 -16.27 -9.98
N LEU A 166 6.23 -16.38 -8.76
CA LEU A 166 7.52 -15.83 -8.40
C LEU A 166 8.45 -16.93 -7.93
N GLY A 167 9.64 -17.02 -8.53
CA GLY A 167 10.70 -17.94 -8.13
C GLY A 167 10.78 -19.24 -8.92
N ASN A 168 11.75 -20.07 -8.63
CA ASN A 168 12.09 -21.29 -9.36
C ASN A 168 11.35 -22.50 -8.78
N GLY A 169 10.28 -22.93 -9.43
CA GLY A 169 9.74 -24.28 -9.26
C GLY A 169 8.87 -24.57 -8.03
N LYS A 170 9.13 -23.98 -6.86
CA LYS A 170 8.25 -24.00 -5.68
C LYS A 170 7.76 -22.59 -5.37
N ALA A 171 7.35 -21.91 -6.38
CA ALA A 171 7.07 -20.50 -6.32
C ALA A 171 5.93 -20.19 -5.36
N PRO A 172 6.09 -19.21 -4.49
CA PRO A 172 4.95 -18.60 -3.85
C PRO A 172 4.12 -17.95 -4.93
N LEU A 173 2.82 -18.18 -4.88
CA LEU A 173 1.88 -17.49 -5.72
C LEU A 173 1.50 -16.20 -5.01
N LYS A 174 1.68 -15.09 -5.69
CA LYS A 174 1.11 -13.81 -5.25
C LYS A 174 -0.15 -13.54 -6.03
N SER A 175 -1.21 -13.17 -5.33
CA SER A 175 -2.40 -12.65 -5.96
C SER A 175 -2.04 -11.35 -6.67
N VAL A 176 -2.33 -11.26 -7.96
CA VAL A 176 -2.27 -10.00 -8.71
C VAL A 176 -3.61 -9.28 -8.69
N HIS A 177 -4.60 -9.90 -8.05
CA HIS A 177 -5.89 -9.28 -7.84
C HIS A 177 -5.76 -8.23 -6.75
N TYR A 178 -5.61 -6.99 -7.16
CA TYR A 178 -5.74 -5.85 -6.27
C TYR A 178 -7.23 -5.60 -5.99
N ILE A 179 -7.67 -6.11 -4.92
CA ILE A 179 -8.55 -5.50 -3.94
C ILE A 179 -9.58 -4.55 -4.54
N GLU A 180 -10.48 -5.05 -5.36
CA GLU A 180 -11.79 -4.41 -5.50
C GLU A 180 -12.58 -4.49 -4.18
N ASN A 181 -12.23 -5.43 -3.33
CA ASN A 181 -12.80 -5.64 -2.01
C ASN A 181 -11.73 -5.48 -0.94
N TRP A 182 -11.22 -4.26 -0.79
CA TRP A 182 -10.43 -3.92 0.36
C TRP A 182 -11.33 -4.07 1.60
N GLU A 183 -11.16 -5.17 2.27
CA GLU A 183 -11.68 -5.31 3.62
C GLU A 183 -10.66 -4.66 4.54
N PRO A 184 -11.05 -3.62 5.27
CA PRO A 184 -10.18 -3.12 6.31
C PRO A 184 -9.83 -4.31 7.21
N PRO A 185 -8.57 -4.47 7.64
CA PRO A 185 -8.17 -5.57 8.52
C PRO A 185 -8.91 -5.53 9.85
N TYR A 186 -9.75 -4.55 10.04
CA TYR A 186 -10.59 -4.28 11.20
C TYR A 186 -12.04 -4.32 10.76
N GLU A 187 -12.65 -5.47 10.94
CA GLU A 187 -14.09 -5.53 11.07
C GLU A 187 -14.46 -4.80 12.36
N ASP A 188 -15.47 -3.94 12.28
CA ASP A 188 -16.14 -3.42 13.47
C ASP A 188 -16.54 -4.61 14.35
N LYS A 189 -15.88 -4.78 15.48
CA LYS A 189 -16.31 -5.70 16.53
C LYS A 189 -17.48 -5.11 17.28
#